data_56aba6a09db2f1e64158f16185ccd3f5
#
_entry.id   56aba6a09db2f1e64158f16185ccd3f5
#
_cell.length_a   1.000
_cell.length_b   1.000
_cell.length_c   1.000
_cell.angle_alpha   90.00
_cell.angle_beta   90.00
_cell.angle_gamma   90.00
#
_symmetry.space_group_name_H-M   'P 1'
#
loop_
_entity.id
_entity.type
_entity.pdbx_description
1 polymer ?
#
loop_
_entity_poly.entity_id
_entity_poly.type
_entity_poly.pdbx_seq_one_letter_code
_entity_poly.pdbx_strand_id
1 'polypeptide(L)'
;MTGRFHTEHHGLLVAQILAHIDYLDETIAVLSTRIQQVITPFAEQVRLLATIPGVDTRTAEVLVAEIGTDMGQFPSAAHLASWAGMCPGNNESAGKRGSGRTRKGSKWLRSALTEAAKAAARTKDSYLRAQYYRLKGRRGPGRATIAVGHSILVVTYHILARGVAYHDLGEDYFQQRQQQATDRYAKRLVRQLEQLGHKVTLQAADAA
;
A
#
# COMPACT_ATOMS: atom_id res chain seq x y z
N MET A 1 25.01 -23.04 28.12
CA MET A 1 24.80 -24.47 27.83
C MET A 1 25.25 -24.74 26.41
N THR A 2 26.39 -25.37 26.21
CA THR A 2 26.87 -25.82 24.90
C THR A 2 26.30 -27.23 24.68
N GLY A 3 25.27 -27.33 23.81
CA GLY A 3 24.72 -28.62 23.41
C GLY A 3 25.73 -29.44 22.61
N ARG A 4 25.82 -30.72 22.85
CA ARG A 4 26.63 -31.63 22.02
C ARG A 4 25.83 -32.12 20.83
N PHE A 5 26.42 -31.99 19.64
CA PHE A 5 25.84 -32.56 18.42
C PHE A 5 26.01 -34.10 18.44
N HIS A 6 24.92 -34.83 18.42
CA HIS A 6 24.90 -36.29 18.28
C HIS A 6 24.61 -36.64 16.83
N THR A 7 25.59 -37.14 16.11
CA THR A 7 25.54 -37.34 14.65
C THR A 7 24.35 -38.17 14.20
N GLU A 8 24.07 -39.28 14.87
CA GLU A 8 22.93 -40.15 14.51
C GLU A 8 21.57 -39.45 14.71
N HIS A 9 21.34 -38.90 15.90
CA HIS A 9 20.04 -38.28 16.21
C HIS A 9 19.85 -36.95 15.46
N HIS A 10 20.82 -36.04 15.53
CA HIS A 10 20.68 -34.73 14.85
C HIS A 10 20.81 -34.88 13.33
N GLY A 11 21.63 -35.86 12.86
CA GLY A 11 21.71 -36.18 11.43
C GLY A 11 20.38 -36.66 10.87
N LEU A 12 19.68 -37.55 11.59
CA LEU A 12 18.32 -37.98 11.21
C LEU A 12 17.35 -36.80 11.15
N LEU A 13 17.33 -35.94 12.19
CA LEU A 13 16.43 -34.76 12.22
C LEU A 13 16.71 -33.79 11.07
N VAL A 14 17.98 -33.48 10.81
CA VAL A 14 18.39 -32.61 9.69
C VAL A 14 17.97 -33.22 8.36
N ALA A 15 18.20 -34.52 8.15
CA ALA A 15 17.77 -35.19 6.91
C ALA A 15 16.27 -35.12 6.71
N GLN A 16 15.45 -35.33 7.76
CA GLN A 16 14.00 -35.22 7.67
C GLN A 16 13.55 -33.79 7.38
N ILE A 17 14.19 -32.79 8.00
CA ILE A 17 13.89 -31.38 7.74
C ILE A 17 14.22 -31.00 6.28
N LEU A 18 15.37 -31.41 5.78
CA LEU A 18 15.77 -31.16 4.39
C LEU A 18 14.81 -31.83 3.41
N ALA A 19 14.48 -33.12 3.62
CA ALA A 19 13.51 -33.81 2.78
C ALA A 19 12.12 -33.14 2.78
N HIS A 20 11.71 -32.58 3.94
CA HIS A 20 10.46 -31.81 3.99
C HIS A 20 10.54 -30.48 3.25
N ILE A 21 11.69 -29.79 3.29
CA ILE A 21 11.94 -28.57 2.50
C ILE A 21 11.86 -28.90 1.00
N ASP A 22 12.55 -29.94 0.54
CA ASP A 22 12.53 -30.38 -0.87
C ASP A 22 11.11 -30.69 -1.32
N TYR A 23 10.33 -31.42 -0.52
CA TYR A 23 8.91 -31.70 -0.81
C TYR A 23 8.06 -30.42 -0.92
N LEU A 24 8.29 -29.44 -0.04
CA LEU A 24 7.57 -28.15 -0.10
C LEU A 24 7.95 -27.36 -1.35
N ASP A 25 9.22 -27.35 -1.72
CA ASP A 25 9.69 -26.64 -2.92
C ASP A 25 9.11 -27.26 -4.19
N GLU A 26 9.08 -28.58 -4.32
CA GLU A 26 8.40 -29.28 -5.43
C GLU A 26 6.91 -28.94 -5.46
N THR A 27 6.23 -28.96 -4.33
CA THR A 27 4.80 -28.63 -4.23
C THR A 27 4.54 -27.18 -4.65
N ILE A 28 5.37 -26.24 -4.21
CA ILE A 28 5.31 -24.82 -4.60
C ILE A 28 5.50 -24.68 -6.11
N ALA A 29 6.44 -25.40 -6.71
CA ALA A 29 6.68 -25.38 -8.15
C ALA A 29 5.47 -25.86 -8.95
N VAL A 30 4.85 -26.99 -8.56
CA VAL A 30 3.63 -27.53 -9.17
C VAL A 30 2.47 -26.54 -9.08
N LEU A 31 2.21 -26.00 -7.89
CA LEU A 31 1.14 -25.02 -7.67
C LEU A 31 1.40 -23.71 -8.45
N SER A 32 2.65 -23.25 -8.50
CA SER A 32 3.03 -22.07 -9.26
C SER A 32 2.80 -22.23 -10.75
N THR A 33 3.14 -23.40 -11.29
CA THR A 33 2.86 -23.74 -12.71
C THR A 33 1.36 -23.71 -12.98
N ARG A 34 0.55 -24.28 -12.09
CA ARG A 34 -0.90 -24.25 -12.23
C ARG A 34 -1.47 -22.85 -12.17
N ILE A 35 -0.99 -22.01 -11.26
CA ILE A 35 -1.39 -20.59 -11.16
C ILE A 35 -1.05 -19.86 -12.46
N GLN A 36 0.16 -20.04 -13.01
CA GLN A 36 0.54 -19.43 -14.29
C GLN A 36 -0.40 -19.80 -15.44
N GLN A 37 -0.83 -21.07 -15.51
CA GLN A 37 -1.80 -21.51 -16.52
C GLN A 37 -3.16 -20.80 -16.37
N VAL A 38 -3.65 -20.69 -15.14
CA VAL A 38 -4.97 -20.10 -14.86
C VAL A 38 -4.95 -18.58 -15.01
N ILE A 39 -3.84 -17.93 -14.66
CA ILE A 39 -3.70 -16.46 -14.71
C ILE A 39 -3.39 -15.93 -16.13
N THR A 40 -3.01 -16.80 -17.06
CA THR A 40 -2.65 -16.42 -18.43
C THR A 40 -3.63 -15.46 -19.11
N PRO A 41 -4.97 -15.64 -19.02
CA PRO A 41 -5.93 -14.69 -19.59
C PRO A 41 -5.85 -13.27 -19.00
N PHE A 42 -5.26 -13.12 -17.81
CA PHE A 42 -5.13 -11.87 -17.07
C PHE A 42 -3.68 -11.36 -17.00
N ALA A 43 -2.79 -11.91 -17.84
CA ALA A 43 -1.36 -11.60 -17.81
C ALA A 43 -1.07 -10.09 -17.96
N GLU A 44 -1.85 -9.39 -18.79
CA GLU A 44 -1.71 -7.95 -18.99
C GLU A 44 -2.08 -7.17 -17.71
N GLN A 45 -3.15 -7.53 -17.02
CA GLN A 45 -3.57 -6.91 -15.77
C GLN A 45 -2.52 -7.15 -14.67
N VAL A 46 -1.98 -8.37 -14.58
CA VAL A 46 -0.89 -8.70 -13.65
C VAL A 46 0.35 -7.83 -13.96
N ARG A 47 0.72 -7.71 -15.24
CA ARG A 47 1.84 -6.87 -15.67
C ARG A 47 1.64 -5.40 -15.29
N LEU A 48 0.44 -4.86 -15.50
CA LEU A 48 0.11 -3.49 -15.13
C LEU A 48 0.16 -3.28 -13.62
N LEU A 49 -0.37 -4.21 -12.82
CA LEU A 49 -0.33 -4.13 -11.36
C LEU A 49 1.09 -4.23 -10.80
N ALA A 50 1.95 -5.03 -11.42
CA ALA A 50 3.35 -5.16 -11.02
C ALA A 50 4.18 -3.87 -11.25
N THR A 51 3.64 -2.86 -11.95
CA THR A 51 4.27 -1.53 -12.05
C THR A 51 4.14 -0.71 -10.76
N ILE A 52 3.26 -1.10 -9.83
CA ILE A 52 3.10 -0.41 -8.53
C ILE A 52 4.31 -0.72 -7.64
N PRO A 53 5.00 0.29 -7.07
CA PRO A 53 6.09 0.05 -6.13
C PRO A 53 5.67 -0.88 -4.98
N GLY A 54 6.43 -1.97 -4.80
CA GLY A 54 6.18 -2.97 -3.77
C GLY A 54 5.16 -4.06 -4.14
N VAL A 55 4.59 -4.02 -5.33
CA VAL A 55 3.74 -5.09 -5.87
C VAL A 55 4.58 -5.92 -6.85
N ASP A 56 4.89 -7.14 -6.48
CA ASP A 56 5.52 -8.13 -7.36
C ASP A 56 4.46 -8.95 -8.12
N THR A 57 4.92 -9.82 -9.01
CA THR A 57 4.03 -10.68 -9.82
C THR A 57 3.10 -11.51 -8.93
N ARG A 58 3.61 -12.08 -7.84
CA ARG A 58 2.79 -12.91 -6.94
C ARG A 58 1.72 -12.08 -6.22
N THR A 59 2.06 -10.90 -5.74
CA THR A 59 1.09 -9.97 -5.16
C THR A 59 0.04 -9.54 -6.17
N ALA A 60 0.44 -9.25 -7.42
CA ALA A 60 -0.48 -8.90 -8.49
C ALA A 60 -1.45 -10.05 -8.82
N GLU A 61 -0.97 -11.30 -8.86
CA GLU A 61 -1.80 -12.50 -9.02
C GLU A 61 -2.83 -12.62 -7.89
N VAL A 62 -2.43 -12.41 -6.64
CA VAL A 62 -3.35 -12.42 -5.48
C VAL A 62 -4.39 -11.31 -5.60
N LEU A 63 -3.99 -10.09 -6.01
CA LEU A 63 -4.94 -8.99 -6.24
C LEU A 63 -5.98 -9.38 -7.30
N VAL A 64 -5.56 -9.92 -8.44
CA VAL A 64 -6.47 -10.36 -9.51
C VAL A 64 -7.38 -11.49 -9.04
N ALA A 65 -6.85 -12.47 -8.30
CA ALA A 65 -7.63 -13.59 -7.77
C ALA A 65 -8.69 -13.17 -6.76
N GLU A 66 -8.39 -12.18 -5.91
CA GLU A 66 -9.28 -11.76 -4.82
C GLU A 66 -10.35 -10.75 -5.27
N ILE A 67 -10.02 -9.85 -6.18
CA ILE A 67 -10.92 -8.75 -6.58
C ILE A 67 -11.44 -8.85 -8.02
N GLY A 68 -10.89 -9.79 -8.82
CA GLY A 68 -11.19 -9.88 -10.25
C GLY A 68 -10.60 -8.71 -11.04
N THR A 69 -10.85 -8.70 -12.34
CA THR A 69 -10.38 -7.65 -13.27
C THR A 69 -11.49 -6.70 -13.72
N ASP A 70 -12.76 -7.09 -13.54
CA ASP A 70 -13.91 -6.25 -13.86
C ASP A 70 -14.21 -5.28 -12.70
N MET A 71 -13.85 -4.02 -12.88
CA MET A 71 -14.12 -2.97 -11.90
C MET A 71 -15.55 -2.44 -11.97
N GLY A 72 -16.37 -2.86 -12.94
CA GLY A 72 -17.80 -2.52 -13.02
C GLY A 72 -18.61 -3.04 -11.83
N GLN A 73 -18.14 -4.08 -11.15
CA GLN A 73 -18.74 -4.61 -9.92
C GLN A 73 -18.61 -3.67 -8.71
N PHE A 74 -17.72 -2.67 -8.77
CA PHE A 74 -17.53 -1.68 -7.70
C PHE A 74 -17.85 -0.29 -8.22
N PRO A 75 -18.83 0.43 -7.64
CA PRO A 75 -19.19 1.80 -8.08
C PRO A 75 -18.02 2.79 -8.00
N SER A 76 -17.04 2.54 -7.14
CA SER A 76 -15.83 3.36 -7.01
C SER A 76 -14.71 2.63 -6.24
N ALA A 77 -13.48 3.16 -6.32
CA ALA A 77 -12.35 2.69 -5.52
C ALA A 77 -12.64 2.70 -4.00
N ALA A 78 -13.47 3.64 -3.52
CA ALA A 78 -13.87 3.70 -2.11
C ALA A 78 -14.77 2.51 -1.72
N HIS A 79 -15.65 2.05 -2.61
CA HIS A 79 -16.46 0.86 -2.39
C HIS A 79 -15.59 -0.40 -2.35
N LEU A 80 -14.64 -0.55 -3.27
CA LEU A 80 -13.65 -1.63 -3.23
C LEU A 80 -12.87 -1.61 -1.90
N ALA A 81 -12.35 -0.47 -1.48
CA ALA A 81 -11.59 -0.34 -0.25
C ALA A 81 -12.43 -0.65 1.01
N SER A 82 -13.70 -0.30 1.00
CA SER A 82 -14.64 -0.63 2.06
C SER A 82 -14.96 -2.12 2.11
N TRP A 83 -15.22 -2.74 0.95
CA TRP A 83 -15.43 -4.17 0.81
C TRP A 83 -14.22 -4.97 1.28
N ALA A 84 -13.02 -4.57 0.89
CA ALA A 84 -11.76 -5.18 1.32
C ALA A 84 -11.44 -4.99 2.81
N GLY A 85 -12.23 -4.19 3.53
CA GLY A 85 -11.95 -3.86 4.93
C GLY A 85 -10.67 -3.07 5.15
N MET A 86 -10.21 -2.31 4.15
CA MET A 86 -9.00 -1.48 4.21
C MET A 86 -9.28 -0.04 4.63
N CYS A 87 -10.54 0.37 4.74
CA CYS A 87 -10.94 1.68 5.24
C CYS A 87 -10.93 1.71 6.78
N PRO A 88 -10.57 2.85 7.40
CA PRO A 88 -10.81 3.05 8.84
C PRO A 88 -12.31 2.98 9.13
N GLY A 89 -12.66 2.33 10.23
CA GLY A 89 -14.06 2.30 10.70
C GLY A 89 -14.53 3.71 11.04
N ASN A 90 -15.75 4.06 10.62
CA ASN A 90 -16.44 5.25 11.09
C ASN A 90 -17.24 4.88 12.35
N ASN A 91 -16.63 5.09 13.50
CA ASN A 91 -17.25 4.82 14.80
C ASN A 91 -17.31 6.13 15.59
N GLU A 92 -18.27 6.97 15.20
CA GLU A 92 -18.51 8.25 15.84
C GLU A 92 -19.99 8.32 16.24
N SER A 93 -20.26 8.63 17.51
CA SER A 93 -21.60 8.79 18.05
C SER A 93 -21.61 9.99 19.00
N ALA A 94 -22.57 10.89 18.84
CA ALA A 94 -22.76 12.08 19.66
C ALA A 94 -21.48 12.92 19.81
N GLY A 95 -20.71 13.11 18.72
CA GLY A 95 -19.44 13.85 18.72
C GLY A 95 -18.26 13.14 19.39
N LYS A 96 -18.46 11.92 19.91
CA LYS A 96 -17.37 11.12 20.48
C LYS A 96 -16.86 10.12 19.44
N ARG A 97 -15.59 10.26 19.09
CA ARG A 97 -14.92 9.37 18.15
C ARG A 97 -14.43 8.12 18.87
N GLY A 98 -14.98 6.97 18.51
CA GLY A 98 -14.55 5.67 18.97
C GLY A 98 -13.31 5.15 18.21
N SER A 99 -13.11 3.83 18.22
CA SER A 99 -11.98 3.18 17.56
C SER A 99 -12.03 3.32 16.04
N GLY A 100 -10.97 3.84 15.42
CA GLY A 100 -10.78 3.83 13.96
C GLY A 100 -10.27 2.48 13.42
N ARG A 101 -10.56 1.37 14.10
CA ARG A 101 -10.18 0.02 13.65
C ARG A 101 -10.85 -0.31 12.32
N THR A 102 -10.09 -0.87 11.39
CA THR A 102 -10.63 -1.33 10.11
C THR A 102 -11.60 -2.50 10.30
N ARG A 103 -12.61 -2.60 9.43
CA ARG A 103 -13.55 -3.73 9.42
C ARG A 103 -12.85 -5.03 9.00
N LYS A 104 -13.52 -6.15 9.23
CA LYS A 104 -13.08 -7.44 8.70
C LYS A 104 -13.32 -7.44 7.18
N GLY A 105 -12.35 -7.92 6.42
CA GLY A 105 -12.40 -8.14 4.98
C GLY A 105 -11.62 -9.42 4.65
N SER A 106 -11.28 -9.66 3.37
CA SER A 106 -10.44 -10.79 3.00
C SER A 106 -9.09 -10.72 3.72
N LYS A 107 -8.76 -11.79 4.45
CA LYS A 107 -7.46 -11.91 5.13
C LYS A 107 -6.31 -12.04 4.14
N TRP A 108 -6.55 -12.66 3.00
CA TRP A 108 -5.56 -12.89 1.97
C TRP A 108 -5.19 -11.58 1.27
N LEU A 109 -6.21 -10.84 0.83
CA LEU A 109 -6.03 -9.52 0.24
C LEU A 109 -5.34 -8.55 1.21
N ARG A 110 -5.74 -8.55 2.49
CA ARG A 110 -5.10 -7.71 3.52
C ARG A 110 -3.63 -8.09 3.72
N SER A 111 -3.30 -9.39 3.76
CA SER A 111 -1.93 -9.86 3.91
C SER A 111 -1.07 -9.40 2.73
N ALA A 112 -1.53 -9.64 1.49
CA ALA A 112 -0.84 -9.23 0.28
C ALA A 112 -0.60 -7.71 0.23
N LEU A 113 -1.63 -6.90 0.52
CA LEU A 113 -1.52 -5.44 0.57
C LEU A 113 -0.59 -4.94 1.70
N THR A 114 -0.54 -5.67 2.83
CA THR A 114 0.37 -5.33 3.94
C THR A 114 1.82 -5.59 3.56
N GLU A 115 2.11 -6.71 2.90
CA GLU A 115 3.46 -7.02 2.41
C GLU A 115 3.88 -6.06 1.29
N ALA A 116 3.00 -5.79 0.33
CA ALA A 116 3.23 -4.77 -0.70
C ALA A 116 3.54 -3.39 -0.10
N ALA A 117 2.78 -2.96 0.91
CA ALA A 117 3.01 -1.69 1.58
C ALA A 117 4.36 -1.62 2.30
N LYS A 118 4.81 -2.73 2.93
CA LYS A 118 6.15 -2.82 3.53
C LYS A 118 7.27 -2.79 2.49
N ALA A 119 7.05 -3.42 1.34
CA ALA A 119 7.99 -3.38 0.21
C ALA A 119 8.04 -1.98 -0.41
N ALA A 120 6.89 -1.34 -0.66
CA ALA A 120 6.80 0.03 -1.15
C ALA A 120 7.50 1.04 -0.22
N ALA A 121 7.42 0.85 1.10
CA ALA A 121 8.13 1.70 2.06
C ALA A 121 9.67 1.62 1.94
N ARG A 122 10.20 0.59 1.27
CA ARG A 122 11.65 0.41 1.00
C ARG A 122 12.07 0.88 -0.39
N THR A 123 11.10 1.07 -1.30
CA THR A 123 11.38 1.55 -2.66
C THR A 123 11.74 3.04 -2.62
N LYS A 124 12.98 3.38 -3.00
CA LYS A 124 13.48 4.76 -3.00
C LYS A 124 12.69 5.63 -3.99
N ASP A 125 12.70 6.92 -3.75
CA ASP A 125 12.20 7.98 -4.64
C ASP A 125 10.74 7.80 -5.07
N SER A 126 9.91 7.14 -4.23
CA SER A 126 8.52 6.85 -4.54
C SER A 126 7.53 7.59 -3.63
N TYR A 127 6.38 7.96 -4.21
CA TYR A 127 5.24 8.54 -3.49
C TYR A 127 4.78 7.67 -2.31
N LEU A 128 4.71 6.32 -2.51
CA LEU A 128 4.24 5.41 -1.47
C LEU A 128 5.20 5.35 -0.28
N ARG A 129 6.51 5.43 -0.53
CA ARG A 129 7.53 5.58 0.53
C ARG A 129 7.35 6.87 1.30
N ALA A 130 7.23 7.99 0.60
CA ALA A 130 7.01 9.30 1.22
C ALA A 130 5.74 9.32 2.07
N GLN A 131 4.64 8.73 1.57
CA GLN A 131 3.39 8.55 2.30
C GLN A 131 3.59 7.73 3.58
N TYR A 132 4.30 6.59 3.49
CA TYR A 132 4.56 5.72 4.63
C TYR A 132 5.30 6.47 5.74
N TYR A 133 6.43 7.10 5.44
CA TYR A 133 7.23 7.79 6.46
C TYR A 133 6.52 9.00 7.06
N ARG A 134 5.79 9.77 6.26
CA ARG A 134 4.95 10.87 6.74
C ARG A 134 3.88 10.40 7.73
N LEU A 135 3.25 9.25 7.47
CA LEU A 135 2.23 8.70 8.37
C LEU A 135 2.84 8.00 9.57
N LYS A 136 3.98 7.32 9.41
CA LYS A 136 4.68 6.60 10.48
C LYS A 136 5.04 7.53 11.64
N GLY A 137 5.56 8.73 11.36
CA GLY A 137 5.93 9.71 12.38
C GLY A 137 4.74 10.16 13.24
N ARG A 138 3.51 10.22 12.67
CA ARG A 138 2.32 10.74 13.38
C ARG A 138 1.39 9.66 13.93
N ARG A 139 1.34 8.49 13.34
CA ARG A 139 0.32 7.45 13.59
C ARG A 139 0.90 6.08 13.92
N GLY A 140 2.22 5.95 13.86
CA GLY A 140 2.94 4.70 14.06
C GLY A 140 2.96 3.77 12.83
N PRO A 141 3.86 2.75 12.82
CA PRO A 141 4.14 1.94 11.64
C PRO A 141 2.95 1.10 11.18
N GLY A 142 2.19 0.51 12.09
CA GLY A 142 1.06 -0.34 11.73
C GLY A 142 -0.03 0.41 10.97
N ARG A 143 -0.39 1.62 11.42
CA ARG A 143 -1.39 2.46 10.73
C ARG A 143 -0.85 3.00 9.41
N ALA A 144 0.44 3.33 9.33
CA ALA A 144 1.08 3.75 8.09
C ALA A 144 1.03 2.63 7.04
N THR A 145 1.36 1.39 7.43
CA THR A 145 1.28 0.22 6.55
C THR A 145 -0.13 0.02 5.99
N ILE A 146 -1.17 0.07 6.84
CA ILE A 146 -2.56 -0.08 6.38
C ILE A 146 -2.97 1.07 5.44
N ALA A 147 -2.55 2.29 5.71
CA ALA A 147 -2.86 3.44 4.86
C ALA A 147 -2.18 3.35 3.48
N VAL A 148 -0.93 2.87 3.42
CA VAL A 148 -0.24 2.63 2.14
C VAL A 148 -0.88 1.45 1.40
N GLY A 149 -1.23 0.36 2.09
CA GLY A 149 -1.98 -0.74 1.51
C GLY A 149 -3.34 -0.31 0.95
N HIS A 150 -4.06 0.58 1.64
CA HIS A 150 -5.27 1.22 1.09
C HIS A 150 -4.97 2.01 -0.19
N SER A 151 -3.88 2.78 -0.22
CA SER A 151 -3.50 3.54 -1.42
C SER A 151 -3.16 2.62 -2.59
N ILE A 152 -2.43 1.52 -2.34
CA ILE A 152 -2.16 0.49 -3.35
C ILE A 152 -3.48 -0.07 -3.90
N LEU A 153 -4.45 -0.38 -3.05
CA LEU A 153 -5.74 -0.91 -3.48
C LEU A 153 -6.55 0.09 -4.33
N VAL A 154 -6.53 1.37 -3.96
CA VAL A 154 -7.16 2.44 -4.76
C VAL A 154 -6.47 2.57 -6.13
N VAL A 155 -5.15 2.51 -6.17
CA VAL A 155 -4.37 2.52 -7.42
C VAL A 155 -4.69 1.30 -8.26
N THR A 156 -4.75 0.11 -7.66
CA THR A 156 -5.17 -1.15 -8.32
C THR A 156 -6.53 -0.98 -9.02
N TYR A 157 -7.53 -0.41 -8.34
CA TYR A 157 -8.83 -0.11 -8.95
C TYR A 157 -8.69 0.74 -10.23
N HIS A 158 -7.92 1.84 -10.15
CA HIS A 158 -7.77 2.74 -11.31
C HIS A 158 -6.96 2.14 -12.45
N ILE A 159 -5.95 1.33 -12.15
CA ILE A 159 -5.17 0.61 -13.16
C ILE A 159 -6.08 -0.38 -13.91
N LEU A 160 -6.84 -1.20 -13.18
CA LEU A 160 -7.73 -2.19 -13.78
C LEU A 160 -8.89 -1.55 -14.56
N ALA A 161 -9.47 -0.46 -14.02
CA ALA A 161 -10.56 0.25 -14.68
C ALA A 161 -10.14 0.98 -15.97
N ARG A 162 -8.88 1.42 -16.07
CA ARG A 162 -8.40 2.25 -17.18
C ARG A 162 -7.43 1.53 -18.11
N GLY A 163 -6.89 0.38 -17.72
CA GLY A 163 -5.88 -0.35 -18.49
C GLY A 163 -4.54 0.40 -18.63
N VAL A 164 -4.15 1.19 -17.60
CA VAL A 164 -2.92 2.01 -17.64
C VAL A 164 -1.94 1.60 -16.55
N ALA A 165 -0.64 1.70 -16.82
CA ALA A 165 0.40 1.45 -15.83
C ALA A 165 0.40 2.49 -14.70
N TYR A 166 0.99 2.13 -13.57
CA TYR A 166 1.21 3.06 -12.47
C TYR A 166 2.11 4.22 -12.89
N HIS A 167 1.72 5.41 -12.48
CA HIS A 167 2.54 6.61 -12.60
C HIS A 167 2.91 7.12 -11.21
N ASP A 168 4.21 7.13 -10.88
CA ASP A 168 4.67 7.59 -9.57
C ASP A 168 4.63 9.13 -9.50
N LEU A 169 4.10 9.64 -8.40
CA LEU A 169 4.02 11.10 -8.15
C LEU A 169 5.32 11.67 -7.55
N GLY A 170 6.29 10.80 -7.25
CA GLY A 170 7.56 11.14 -6.66
C GLY A 170 7.54 11.36 -5.13
N GLU A 171 8.73 11.32 -4.53
CA GLU A 171 8.83 11.46 -3.06
C GLU A 171 8.57 12.90 -2.59
N ASP A 172 8.79 13.90 -3.44
CA ASP A 172 8.57 15.32 -3.12
C ASP A 172 7.11 15.78 -3.17
N TYR A 173 6.19 14.89 -3.60
CA TYR A 173 4.78 15.22 -3.78
C TYR A 173 4.16 15.93 -2.58
N PHE A 174 4.43 15.45 -1.36
CA PHE A 174 3.85 16.03 -0.16
C PHE A 174 4.44 17.38 0.20
N GLN A 175 5.72 17.60 -0.07
CA GLN A 175 6.39 18.89 0.13
C GLN A 175 5.84 19.92 -0.83
N GLN A 176 5.79 19.60 -2.13
CA GLN A 176 5.23 20.47 -3.17
C GLN A 176 3.77 20.83 -2.87
N ARG A 177 2.96 19.84 -2.46
CA ARG A 177 1.56 20.07 -2.09
C ARG A 177 1.42 20.97 -0.85
N GLN A 178 2.30 20.81 0.13
CA GLN A 178 2.31 21.67 1.32
C GLN A 178 2.70 23.10 0.96
N GLN A 179 3.73 23.28 0.15
CA GLN A 179 4.15 24.60 -0.35
C GLN A 179 3.01 25.27 -1.09
N GLN A 180 2.39 24.59 -2.06
CA GLN A 180 1.22 25.12 -2.78
C GLN A 180 0.07 25.50 -1.86
N ALA A 181 -0.18 24.73 -0.79
CA ALA A 181 -1.22 25.06 0.17
C ALA A 181 -0.88 26.31 0.98
N THR A 182 0.38 26.47 1.38
CA THR A 182 0.91 27.66 2.07
C THR A 182 0.79 28.89 1.17
N ASP A 183 1.20 28.79 -0.09
CA ASP A 183 1.12 29.89 -1.06
C ASP A 183 -0.33 30.33 -1.33
N ARG A 184 -1.25 29.36 -1.46
CA ARG A 184 -2.69 29.67 -1.61
C ARG A 184 -3.24 30.36 -0.36
N TYR A 185 -2.81 29.92 0.81
CA TYR A 185 -3.22 30.53 2.08
C TYR A 185 -2.71 31.98 2.19
N ALA A 186 -1.43 32.20 1.88
CA ALA A 186 -0.81 33.54 1.86
C ALA A 186 -1.55 34.48 0.89
N LYS A 187 -1.80 34.03 -0.35
CA LYS A 187 -2.57 34.79 -1.35
C LYS A 187 -4.00 35.14 -0.88
N ARG A 188 -4.63 34.21 -0.13
CA ARG A 188 -5.96 34.49 0.44
C ARG A 188 -5.92 35.57 1.50
N LEU A 189 -4.91 35.52 2.41
CA LEU A 189 -4.73 36.56 3.43
C LEU A 189 -4.43 37.94 2.82
N VAL A 190 -3.57 37.99 1.79
CA VAL A 190 -3.30 39.25 1.08
C VAL A 190 -4.58 39.85 0.52
N ARG A 191 -5.40 39.06 -0.20
CA ARG A 191 -6.69 39.54 -0.72
C ARG A 191 -7.64 40.06 0.37
N GLN A 192 -7.68 39.41 1.52
CA GLN A 192 -8.53 39.86 2.65
C GLN A 192 -8.05 41.20 3.19
N LEU A 193 -6.74 41.42 3.31
CA LEU A 193 -6.18 42.70 3.75
C LEU A 193 -6.39 43.81 2.72
N GLU A 194 -6.21 43.50 1.43
CA GLU A 194 -6.48 44.44 0.32
C GLU A 194 -7.97 44.88 0.28
N GLN A 195 -8.91 43.96 0.55
CA GLN A 195 -10.33 44.26 0.64
C GLN A 195 -10.66 45.20 1.83
N LEU A 196 -9.83 45.19 2.88
CA LEU A 196 -9.93 46.12 4.01
C LEU A 196 -9.23 47.46 3.75
N GLY A 197 -8.72 47.70 2.52
CA GLY A 197 -8.07 48.94 2.12
C GLY A 197 -6.57 49.00 2.41
N HIS A 198 -5.94 47.87 2.76
CA HIS A 198 -4.50 47.85 3.04
C HIS A 198 -3.70 47.43 1.80
N LYS A 199 -2.60 48.13 1.53
CA LYS A 199 -1.61 47.71 0.52
C LYS A 199 -0.65 46.70 1.17
N VAL A 200 -0.61 45.46 0.69
CA VAL A 200 0.18 44.40 1.28
C VAL A 200 1.35 43.99 0.40
N THR A 201 2.56 43.99 0.97
CA THR A 201 3.75 43.47 0.32
C THR A 201 4.30 42.32 1.18
N LEU A 202 4.45 41.12 0.57
CA LEU A 202 5.03 39.97 1.25
C LEU A 202 6.55 39.98 1.10
N GLN A 203 7.28 39.89 2.19
CA GLN A 203 8.72 39.65 2.21
C GLN A 203 8.94 38.29 2.86
N ALA A 204 9.82 37.45 2.30
CA ALA A 204 10.22 36.22 2.95
C ALA A 204 10.97 36.57 4.24
N ALA A 205 10.60 35.95 5.36
CA ALA A 205 11.40 36.06 6.58
C ALA A 205 12.73 35.34 6.36
N ASP A 206 13.84 35.99 6.71
CA ASP A 206 15.14 35.35 6.70
C ASP A 206 15.08 34.13 7.62
N ALA A 207 15.55 32.97 7.09
CA ALA A 207 15.63 31.75 7.88
C ALA A 207 16.65 31.95 9.01
N ALA A 208 16.18 31.95 10.24
CA ALA A 208 17.03 31.99 11.44
C ALA A 208 17.65 30.63 11.73
#